data_a7eaba625f54e5ea8635ab39462c102f
#
_entry.id   a7eaba625f54e5ea8635ab39462c102f
#
_cell.length_a   1.000
_cell.length_b   1.000
_cell.length_c   1.000
_cell.angle_alpha   90.00
_cell.angle_beta   90.00
_cell.angle_gamma   90.00
#
_symmetry.space_group_name_H-M   'P 1'
#
loop_
_entity.id
_entity.type
_entity.pdbx_description
1 polymer ?
#
loop_
_entity_poly.entity_id
_entity_poly.type
_entity_poly.pdbx_seq_one_letter_code
_entity_poly.pdbx_strand_id
1 'polypeptide(L)'
;MVPGLALVLFGCIALLWIPVPSHTILLKAFNDFCHFPLFGGVAIILLYLARQLGEPRGWSVGSQYGMAFVGAVVLGAVSEGLQSLSSSRFAEWSDLLLDVVGAVCVLGLYATYDRNITGRLAVWRQAPWKHLVHAGVVLLTLTALSTVLIWTYAYWDRAARFPSLCQFSSSWEMLFVQGKESELQIVPPPLGWGNPRIDTVGQVVFYPKRYPGIRIEEPYADWRGFSRFRVDVYSELPTVRSLVIRIDDAHHNNEYEDRFNQAITILPGLNHIVMPLDDIRQAPVGRELDLSAIRTVMFFAASPPEEFSLYVDNIRLE
;
A
#
# COMPACT_ATOMS: atom_id res chain seq x y z
N MET A 1 -16.65 8.95 -36.97
CA MET A 1 -16.84 8.44 -35.59
C MET A 1 -15.72 7.49 -35.14
N VAL A 2 -15.26 6.54 -35.94
CA VAL A 2 -14.16 5.60 -35.60
C VAL A 2 -12.85 6.32 -35.18
N PRO A 3 -12.38 7.40 -35.86
CA PRO A 3 -11.15 8.09 -35.46
C PRO A 3 -11.22 8.72 -34.06
N GLY A 4 -12.37 9.28 -33.68
CA GLY A 4 -12.53 9.88 -32.35
C GLY A 4 -12.47 8.87 -31.21
N LEU A 5 -13.05 7.67 -31.42
CA LEU A 5 -13.00 6.58 -30.44
C LEU A 5 -11.59 5.99 -30.30
N ALA A 6 -10.84 5.88 -31.41
CA ALA A 6 -9.45 5.45 -31.37
C ALA A 6 -8.60 6.46 -30.58
N LEU A 7 -8.89 7.75 -30.68
CA LEU A 7 -8.21 8.82 -29.95
C LEU A 7 -8.52 8.77 -28.44
N VAL A 8 -9.78 8.48 -28.08
CA VAL A 8 -10.17 8.26 -26.68
C VAL A 8 -9.51 7.02 -26.11
N LEU A 9 -9.48 5.91 -26.85
CA LEU A 9 -8.78 4.68 -26.44
C LEU A 9 -7.29 4.93 -26.23
N PHE A 10 -6.64 5.64 -27.15
CA PHE A 10 -5.25 6.05 -27.02
C PHE A 10 -5.03 6.93 -25.78
N GLY A 11 -5.94 7.89 -25.53
CA GLY A 11 -5.91 8.73 -24.35
C GLY A 11 -6.04 7.94 -23.05
N CYS A 12 -6.93 6.95 -22.98
CA CYS A 12 -7.07 6.05 -21.85
C CYS A 12 -5.78 5.25 -21.58
N ILE A 13 -5.16 4.72 -22.63
CA ILE A 13 -3.89 3.99 -22.51
C ILE A 13 -2.76 4.96 -22.10
N ALA A 14 -2.73 6.17 -22.66
CA ALA A 14 -1.72 7.17 -22.33
C ALA A 14 -1.80 7.60 -20.86
N LEU A 15 -3.00 7.61 -20.25
CA LEU A 15 -3.18 7.89 -18.82
C LEU A 15 -2.43 6.89 -17.93
N LEU A 16 -2.33 5.61 -18.35
CA LEU A 16 -1.56 4.59 -17.63
C LEU A 16 -0.05 4.84 -17.65
N TRP A 17 0.43 5.66 -18.60
CA TRP A 17 1.84 5.99 -18.75
C TRP A 17 2.26 7.25 -17.99
N ILE A 18 1.30 8.02 -17.48
CA ILE A 18 1.60 9.16 -16.63
C ILE A 18 2.14 8.61 -15.31
N PRO A 19 3.42 8.86 -14.96
CA PRO A 19 3.93 8.47 -13.66
C PRO A 19 3.19 9.28 -12.59
N VAL A 20 2.22 8.67 -11.94
CA VAL A 20 1.66 9.24 -10.72
C VAL A 20 2.72 9.04 -9.64
N PRO A 21 3.28 10.11 -9.07
CA PRO A 21 4.26 9.98 -8.01
C PRO A 21 3.59 9.28 -6.81
N SER A 22 3.73 7.98 -6.72
CA SER A 22 3.22 7.19 -5.58
C SER A 22 4.15 7.37 -4.37
N HIS A 23 4.17 8.58 -3.82
CA HIS A 23 5.00 8.89 -2.65
C HIS A 23 4.48 8.23 -1.37
N THR A 24 3.24 7.73 -1.37
CA THR A 24 2.62 7.07 -0.23
C THR A 24 1.96 5.76 -0.62
N ILE A 25 1.85 4.83 0.34
CA ILE A 25 1.20 3.54 0.16
C ILE A 25 -0.28 3.73 -0.27
N LEU A 26 -0.96 4.73 0.31
CA LEU A 26 -2.34 5.05 -0.07
C LEU A 26 -2.46 5.50 -1.53
N LEU A 27 -1.56 6.36 -2.01
CA LEU A 27 -1.57 6.78 -3.41
C LEU A 27 -1.26 5.62 -4.36
N LYS A 28 -0.37 4.69 -3.96
CA LYS A 28 -0.15 3.46 -4.73
C LYS A 28 -1.44 2.65 -4.81
N ALA A 29 -2.09 2.37 -3.68
CA ALA A 29 -3.34 1.61 -3.64
C ALA A 29 -4.46 2.26 -4.48
N PHE A 30 -4.53 3.59 -4.49
CA PHE A 30 -5.48 4.33 -5.33
C PHE A 30 -5.13 4.21 -6.82
N ASN A 31 -3.85 4.32 -7.18
CA ASN A 31 -3.39 4.15 -8.56
C ASN A 31 -3.72 2.75 -9.08
N ASP A 32 -3.44 1.72 -8.30
CA ASP A 32 -3.75 0.33 -8.65
C ASP A 32 -5.26 0.15 -8.85
N PHE A 33 -6.10 0.71 -7.96
CA PHE A 33 -7.56 0.69 -8.12
C PHE A 33 -8.03 1.39 -9.41
N CYS A 34 -7.34 2.41 -9.92
CA CYS A 34 -7.71 3.11 -11.15
C CYS A 34 -7.73 2.19 -12.39
N HIS A 35 -7.00 1.09 -12.39
CA HIS A 35 -7.04 0.07 -13.43
C HIS A 35 -8.46 -0.48 -13.62
N PHE A 36 -9.17 -0.74 -12.53
CA PHE A 36 -10.54 -1.28 -12.56
C PHE A 36 -11.54 -0.42 -13.37
N PRO A 37 -11.80 0.86 -13.05
CA PRO A 37 -12.73 1.68 -13.81
C PRO A 37 -12.22 2.01 -15.23
N LEU A 38 -10.90 2.15 -15.40
CA LEU A 38 -10.30 2.48 -16.68
C LEU A 38 -10.52 1.36 -17.69
N PHE A 39 -10.21 0.11 -17.35
CA PHE A 39 -10.42 -1.03 -18.25
C PHE A 39 -11.88 -1.41 -18.40
N GLY A 40 -12.73 -1.09 -17.42
CA GLY A 40 -14.18 -1.08 -17.61
C GLY A 40 -14.62 -0.14 -18.74
N GLY A 41 -14.09 1.07 -18.77
CA GLY A 41 -14.33 2.06 -19.83
C GLY A 41 -13.75 1.61 -21.19
N VAL A 42 -12.53 1.09 -21.21
CA VAL A 42 -11.88 0.52 -22.39
C VAL A 42 -12.74 -0.60 -23.00
N ALA A 43 -13.26 -1.51 -22.17
CA ALA A 43 -14.11 -2.62 -22.63
C ALA A 43 -15.41 -2.12 -23.29
N ILE A 44 -16.04 -1.05 -22.80
CA ILE A 44 -17.22 -0.44 -23.43
C ILE A 44 -16.86 0.18 -24.79
N ILE A 45 -15.75 0.88 -24.88
CA ILE A 45 -15.27 1.45 -26.14
C ILE A 45 -15.02 0.33 -27.18
N LEU A 46 -14.37 -0.74 -26.76
CA LEU A 46 -14.12 -1.91 -27.61
C LEU A 46 -15.42 -2.62 -28.01
N LEU A 47 -16.39 -2.70 -27.10
CA LEU A 47 -17.72 -3.26 -27.45
C LEU A 47 -18.41 -2.42 -28.54
N TYR A 48 -18.35 -1.09 -28.40
CA TYR A 48 -18.89 -0.20 -29.42
C TYR A 48 -18.19 -0.39 -30.78
N LEU A 49 -16.85 -0.49 -30.80
CA LEU A 49 -16.10 -0.75 -32.02
C LEU A 49 -16.43 -2.13 -32.60
N ALA A 50 -16.51 -3.17 -31.76
CA ALA A 50 -16.90 -4.52 -32.17
C ALA A 50 -18.30 -4.56 -32.81
N ARG A 51 -19.24 -3.73 -32.35
CA ARG A 51 -20.56 -3.57 -32.95
C ARG A 51 -20.48 -2.92 -34.33
N GLN A 52 -19.80 -1.80 -34.44
CA GLN A 52 -19.65 -1.10 -35.72
C GLN A 52 -19.02 -1.98 -36.80
N LEU A 53 -18.07 -2.82 -36.43
CA LEU A 53 -17.38 -3.72 -37.34
C LEU A 53 -18.16 -5.02 -37.60
N GLY A 54 -18.88 -5.51 -36.60
CA GLY A 54 -19.51 -6.83 -36.61
C GLY A 54 -20.93 -6.82 -37.16
N GLU A 55 -21.73 -5.77 -36.92
CA GLU A 55 -23.10 -5.70 -37.41
C GLU A 55 -23.22 -5.86 -38.94
N PRO A 56 -22.40 -5.14 -39.76
CA PRO A 56 -22.41 -5.34 -41.22
C PRO A 56 -21.95 -6.73 -41.64
N ARG A 57 -21.23 -7.45 -40.80
CA ARG A 57 -20.65 -8.79 -41.06
C ARG A 57 -21.49 -9.92 -40.44
N GLY A 58 -22.64 -9.59 -39.81
CA GLY A 58 -23.52 -10.57 -39.18
C GLY A 58 -22.94 -11.22 -37.92
N TRP A 59 -22.03 -10.57 -37.21
CA TRP A 59 -21.49 -11.11 -35.97
C TRP A 59 -22.58 -11.23 -34.90
N SER A 60 -22.52 -12.32 -34.16
CA SER A 60 -23.43 -12.50 -33.02
C SER A 60 -23.12 -11.50 -31.90
N VAL A 61 -24.11 -11.18 -31.07
CA VAL A 61 -23.93 -10.31 -29.90
C VAL A 61 -22.87 -10.88 -28.96
N GLY A 62 -22.88 -12.21 -28.76
CA GLY A 62 -21.86 -12.89 -27.93
C GLY A 62 -20.43 -12.72 -28.47
N SER A 63 -20.28 -12.78 -29.82
CA SER A 63 -18.96 -12.55 -30.44
C SER A 63 -18.49 -11.10 -30.25
N GLN A 64 -19.40 -10.11 -30.30
CA GLN A 64 -19.08 -8.70 -30.07
C GLN A 64 -18.59 -8.45 -28.63
N TYR A 65 -19.27 -9.04 -27.63
CA TYR A 65 -18.85 -8.98 -26.23
C TYR A 65 -17.52 -9.72 -26.00
N GLY A 66 -17.39 -10.92 -26.59
CA GLY A 66 -16.14 -11.71 -26.49
C GLY A 66 -14.95 -10.97 -27.06
N MET A 67 -15.09 -10.31 -28.23
CA MET A 67 -14.03 -9.50 -28.82
C MET A 67 -13.68 -8.27 -27.97
N ALA A 68 -14.68 -7.60 -27.39
CA ALA A 68 -14.45 -6.47 -26.49
C ALA A 68 -13.67 -6.90 -25.24
N PHE A 69 -14.07 -8.01 -24.63
CA PHE A 69 -13.39 -8.57 -23.47
C PHE A 69 -11.94 -8.98 -23.77
N VAL A 70 -11.76 -9.82 -24.81
CA VAL A 70 -10.41 -10.28 -25.21
C VAL A 70 -9.51 -9.09 -25.58
N GLY A 71 -10.07 -8.11 -26.32
CA GLY A 71 -9.35 -6.89 -26.67
C GLY A 71 -8.90 -6.10 -25.43
N ALA A 72 -9.76 -5.96 -24.42
CA ALA A 72 -9.40 -5.29 -23.16
C ALA A 72 -8.29 -6.05 -22.42
N VAL A 73 -8.39 -7.37 -22.29
CA VAL A 73 -7.36 -8.21 -21.65
C VAL A 73 -6.01 -8.12 -22.40
N VAL A 74 -6.03 -8.18 -23.73
CA VAL A 74 -4.80 -8.04 -24.54
C VAL A 74 -4.17 -6.66 -24.36
N LEU A 75 -4.96 -5.59 -24.35
CA LEU A 75 -4.46 -4.24 -24.09
C LEU A 75 -3.87 -4.10 -22.70
N GLY A 76 -4.51 -4.68 -21.67
CA GLY A 76 -3.97 -4.73 -20.31
C GLY A 76 -2.61 -5.46 -20.27
N ALA A 77 -2.54 -6.67 -20.83
CA ALA A 77 -1.31 -7.44 -20.87
C ALA A 77 -0.18 -6.72 -21.65
N VAL A 78 -0.51 -6.04 -22.75
CA VAL A 78 0.46 -5.24 -23.51
C VAL A 78 0.92 -4.03 -22.70
N SER A 79 0.01 -3.35 -21.99
CA SER A 79 0.35 -2.23 -21.10
C SER A 79 1.34 -2.65 -20.02
N GLU A 80 1.05 -3.75 -19.30
CA GLU A 80 1.94 -4.32 -18.29
C GLU A 80 3.30 -4.74 -18.87
N GLY A 81 3.29 -5.41 -20.03
CA GLY A 81 4.50 -5.79 -20.73
C GLY A 81 5.37 -4.60 -21.13
N LEU A 82 4.77 -3.50 -21.54
CA LEU A 82 5.49 -2.27 -21.86
C LEU A 82 6.00 -1.55 -20.59
N GLN A 83 5.23 -1.57 -19.50
CA GLN A 83 5.66 -1.00 -18.22
C GLN A 83 6.87 -1.75 -17.64
N SER A 84 6.96 -3.06 -17.82
CA SER A 84 8.11 -3.87 -17.40
C SER A 84 9.42 -3.51 -18.09
N LEU A 85 9.35 -2.84 -19.25
CA LEU A 85 10.53 -2.32 -19.97
C LEU A 85 11.02 -0.98 -19.40
N SER A 86 10.25 -0.35 -18.53
CA SER A 86 10.63 0.91 -17.86
C SER A 86 11.44 0.61 -16.59
N SER A 87 12.55 1.29 -16.39
CA SER A 87 13.38 1.15 -15.18
C SER A 87 12.69 1.65 -13.89
N SER A 88 11.56 2.35 -14.01
CA SER A 88 10.84 2.98 -12.91
C SER A 88 9.56 2.23 -12.48
N ARG A 89 9.14 1.18 -13.19
CA ARG A 89 7.92 0.42 -12.89
C ARG A 89 8.17 -1.08 -13.05
N PHE A 90 7.55 -1.86 -12.18
CA PHE A 90 7.49 -3.31 -12.28
C PHE A 90 6.09 -3.71 -12.72
N ALA A 91 5.99 -4.65 -13.68
CA ALA A 91 4.70 -5.25 -14.03
C ALA A 91 4.15 -6.02 -12.83
N GLU A 92 2.93 -5.71 -12.44
CA GLU A 92 2.25 -6.36 -11.32
C GLU A 92 1.04 -7.17 -11.85
N TRP A 93 0.99 -8.46 -11.54
CA TRP A 93 -0.14 -9.33 -11.90
C TRP A 93 -1.48 -8.85 -11.30
N SER A 94 -1.42 -8.11 -10.18
CA SER A 94 -2.56 -7.46 -9.54
C SER A 94 -3.26 -6.48 -10.47
N ASP A 95 -2.50 -5.70 -11.23
CA ASP A 95 -3.03 -4.67 -12.13
C ASP A 95 -3.76 -5.31 -13.30
N LEU A 96 -3.17 -6.35 -13.92
CA LEU A 96 -3.85 -7.13 -14.95
C LEU A 96 -5.14 -7.79 -14.43
N LEU A 97 -5.15 -8.26 -13.17
CA LEU A 97 -6.36 -8.80 -12.55
C LEU A 97 -7.44 -7.74 -12.40
N LEU A 98 -7.09 -6.52 -11.97
CA LEU A 98 -8.02 -5.39 -11.85
C LEU A 98 -8.56 -4.96 -13.22
N ASP A 99 -7.74 -4.98 -14.28
CA ASP A 99 -8.16 -4.74 -15.67
C ASP A 99 -9.23 -5.73 -16.11
N VAL A 100 -8.97 -7.03 -15.89
CA VAL A 100 -9.92 -8.11 -16.25
C VAL A 100 -11.22 -7.99 -15.47
N VAL A 101 -11.14 -7.77 -14.15
CA VAL A 101 -12.31 -7.64 -13.28
C VAL A 101 -13.12 -6.40 -13.67
N GLY A 102 -12.47 -5.28 -13.95
CA GLY A 102 -13.12 -4.05 -14.43
C GLY A 102 -13.87 -4.27 -15.74
N ALA A 103 -13.22 -4.91 -16.72
CA ALA A 103 -13.86 -5.25 -17.99
C ALA A 103 -15.08 -6.17 -17.83
N VAL A 104 -14.95 -7.24 -17.00
CA VAL A 104 -16.06 -8.17 -16.70
C VAL A 104 -17.23 -7.45 -16.01
N CYS A 105 -16.95 -6.64 -15.00
CA CYS A 105 -17.97 -5.91 -14.25
C CYS A 105 -18.76 -4.97 -15.16
N VAL A 106 -18.08 -4.15 -15.94
CA VAL A 106 -18.75 -3.14 -16.78
C VAL A 106 -19.46 -3.77 -17.96
N LEU A 107 -18.87 -4.75 -18.65
CA LEU A 107 -19.55 -5.49 -19.73
C LEU A 107 -20.75 -6.29 -19.18
N GLY A 108 -20.60 -6.95 -18.03
CA GLY A 108 -21.67 -7.68 -17.38
C GLY A 108 -22.83 -6.77 -16.98
N LEU A 109 -22.53 -5.62 -16.35
CA LEU A 109 -23.53 -4.62 -16.01
C LEU A 109 -24.24 -4.09 -17.25
N TYR A 110 -23.49 -3.73 -18.29
CA TYR A 110 -24.04 -3.23 -19.55
C TYR A 110 -24.94 -4.28 -20.21
N ALA A 111 -24.56 -5.57 -20.18
CA ALA A 111 -25.35 -6.66 -20.74
C ALA A 111 -26.75 -6.77 -20.12
N THR A 112 -26.93 -6.39 -18.85
CA THR A 112 -28.24 -6.41 -18.18
C THR A 112 -29.25 -5.38 -18.73
N TYR A 113 -28.72 -4.32 -19.37
CA TYR A 113 -29.51 -3.24 -19.99
C TYR A 113 -29.55 -3.31 -21.52
N ASP A 114 -28.68 -4.13 -22.13
CA ASP A 114 -28.57 -4.24 -23.59
C ASP A 114 -29.82 -4.87 -24.22
N ARG A 115 -30.50 -4.09 -25.05
CA ARG A 115 -31.70 -4.53 -25.77
C ARG A 115 -31.44 -5.68 -26.75
N ASN A 116 -30.23 -5.79 -27.28
CA ASN A 116 -29.86 -6.88 -28.19
C ASN A 116 -29.78 -8.23 -27.46
N ILE A 117 -29.53 -8.23 -26.15
CA ILE A 117 -29.55 -9.40 -25.29
C ILE A 117 -30.95 -9.59 -24.70
N THR A 118 -31.47 -8.56 -24.03
CA THR A 118 -32.72 -8.65 -23.26
C THR A 118 -34.00 -8.71 -24.13
N GLY A 119 -33.92 -8.22 -25.39
CA GLY A 119 -35.05 -8.22 -26.33
C GLY A 119 -35.25 -9.53 -27.09
N ARG A 120 -34.19 -10.35 -27.24
CA ARG A 120 -34.22 -11.61 -28.01
C ARG A 120 -34.74 -12.82 -27.24
N LEU A 121 -34.72 -12.76 -25.90
CA LEU A 121 -35.11 -13.88 -25.04
C LEU A 121 -36.14 -13.39 -24.01
N ALA A 122 -37.44 -13.70 -24.25
CA ALA A 122 -38.51 -13.36 -23.30
C ALA A 122 -38.21 -13.91 -21.87
N VAL A 123 -37.58 -15.08 -21.79
CA VAL A 123 -37.13 -15.73 -20.54
C VAL A 123 -36.09 -14.87 -19.78
N TRP A 124 -35.22 -14.11 -20.48
CA TRP A 124 -34.20 -13.27 -19.87
C TRP A 124 -34.73 -11.95 -19.30
N ARG A 125 -35.95 -11.58 -19.72
CA ARG A 125 -36.58 -10.33 -19.29
C ARG A 125 -37.10 -10.38 -17.85
N GLN A 126 -37.42 -11.58 -17.34
CA GLN A 126 -37.98 -11.80 -15.99
C GLN A 126 -37.03 -12.57 -15.06
N ALA A 127 -35.83 -12.92 -15.51
CA ALA A 127 -34.95 -13.84 -14.79
C ALA A 127 -34.20 -13.16 -13.65
N PRO A 128 -33.99 -13.85 -12.50
CA PRO A 128 -33.24 -13.36 -11.35
C PRO A 128 -31.74 -13.12 -11.62
N TRP A 129 -31.23 -13.57 -12.78
CA TRP A 129 -29.82 -13.43 -13.15
C TRP A 129 -29.32 -11.97 -13.14
N LYS A 130 -30.20 -11.00 -13.45
CA LYS A 130 -29.85 -9.58 -13.40
C LYS A 130 -29.43 -9.15 -12.00
N HIS A 131 -30.17 -9.60 -11.00
CA HIS A 131 -29.82 -9.33 -9.59
C HIS A 131 -28.53 -10.03 -9.19
N LEU A 132 -28.28 -11.24 -9.70
CA LEU A 132 -27.02 -11.94 -9.47
C LEU A 132 -25.84 -11.21 -10.10
N VAL A 133 -25.99 -10.72 -11.35
CA VAL A 133 -24.94 -9.90 -12.00
C VAL A 133 -24.71 -8.61 -11.21
N HIS A 134 -25.76 -7.88 -10.84
CA HIS A 134 -25.62 -6.66 -10.04
C HIS A 134 -24.93 -6.93 -8.70
N ALA A 135 -25.34 -7.98 -7.98
CA ALA A 135 -24.73 -8.38 -6.73
C ALA A 135 -23.24 -8.76 -6.92
N GLY A 136 -22.93 -9.51 -7.97
CA GLY A 136 -21.56 -9.86 -8.33
C GLY A 136 -20.70 -8.63 -8.68
N VAL A 137 -21.23 -7.69 -9.44
CA VAL A 137 -20.55 -6.42 -9.76
C VAL A 137 -20.29 -5.63 -8.49
N VAL A 138 -21.28 -5.49 -7.61
CA VAL A 138 -21.11 -4.77 -6.33
C VAL A 138 -20.02 -5.45 -5.49
N LEU A 139 -20.07 -6.78 -5.35
CA LEU A 139 -19.09 -7.54 -4.58
C LEU A 139 -17.66 -7.35 -5.14
N LEU A 140 -17.49 -7.51 -6.46
CA LEU A 140 -16.17 -7.35 -7.11
C LEU A 140 -15.65 -5.91 -7.01
N THR A 141 -16.54 -4.91 -7.15
CA THR A 141 -16.17 -3.50 -6.98
C THR A 141 -15.73 -3.20 -5.54
N LEU A 142 -16.47 -3.71 -4.54
CA LEU A 142 -16.09 -3.56 -3.13
C LEU A 142 -14.77 -4.27 -2.83
N THR A 143 -14.54 -5.45 -3.42
CA THR A 143 -13.27 -6.17 -3.28
C THR A 143 -12.12 -5.38 -3.92
N ALA A 144 -12.29 -4.85 -5.13
CA ALA A 144 -11.28 -4.02 -5.78
C ALA A 144 -10.99 -2.72 -4.97
N LEU A 145 -12.00 -2.11 -4.38
CA LEU A 145 -11.88 -0.89 -3.58
C LEU A 145 -11.33 -1.15 -2.17
N SER A 146 -11.37 -2.39 -1.68
CA SER A 146 -11.06 -2.73 -0.28
C SER A 146 -9.67 -2.26 0.15
N THR A 147 -8.65 -2.41 -0.70
CA THR A 147 -7.27 -1.97 -0.41
C THR A 147 -7.22 -0.47 -0.17
N VAL A 148 -7.89 0.33 -1.00
CA VAL A 148 -7.97 1.79 -0.83
C VAL A 148 -8.66 2.14 0.49
N LEU A 149 -9.76 1.48 0.81
CA LEU A 149 -10.51 1.72 2.05
C LEU A 149 -9.70 1.35 3.30
N ILE A 150 -9.00 0.20 3.26
CA ILE A 150 -8.09 -0.26 4.34
C ILE A 150 -7.01 0.80 4.60
N TRP A 151 -6.29 1.22 3.56
CA TRP A 151 -5.25 2.22 3.72
C TRP A 151 -5.80 3.59 4.13
N THR A 152 -6.94 4.02 3.59
CA THR A 152 -7.60 5.26 4.00
C THR A 152 -7.91 5.26 5.50
N TYR A 153 -8.45 4.15 6.01
CA TYR A 153 -8.74 4.01 7.43
C TYR A 153 -7.45 3.96 8.26
N ALA A 154 -6.43 3.21 7.82
CA ALA A 154 -5.16 3.13 8.53
C ALA A 154 -4.46 4.51 8.65
N TYR A 155 -4.48 5.32 7.59
CA TYR A 155 -3.97 6.69 7.64
C TYR A 155 -4.78 7.60 8.55
N TRP A 156 -6.10 7.44 8.57
CA TRP A 156 -6.96 8.17 9.48
C TRP A 156 -6.71 7.78 10.94
N ASP A 157 -6.62 6.50 11.28
CA ASP A 157 -6.32 5.97 12.62
C ASP A 157 -4.97 6.49 13.11
N ARG A 158 -3.93 6.45 12.24
CA ARG A 158 -2.61 7.00 12.54
C ARG A 158 -2.66 8.49 12.85
N ALA A 159 -3.37 9.27 12.03
CA ALA A 159 -3.52 10.71 12.26
C ALA A 159 -4.28 11.03 13.56
N ALA A 160 -5.28 10.22 13.89
CA ALA A 160 -6.06 10.39 15.12
C ALA A 160 -5.25 10.07 16.39
N ARG A 161 -4.21 9.23 16.30
CA ARG A 161 -3.33 8.86 17.43
C ARG A 161 -2.15 9.80 17.62
N PHE A 162 -1.84 10.63 16.63
CA PHE A 162 -0.72 11.56 16.70
C PHE A 162 -0.84 12.46 17.96
N PRO A 163 0.23 12.66 18.74
CA PRO A 163 1.66 12.49 18.45
C PRO A 163 2.25 11.10 18.77
N SER A 164 1.42 10.10 19.09
CA SER A 164 1.89 8.71 19.13
C SER A 164 2.18 8.22 17.71
N LEU A 165 3.37 7.66 17.50
CA LEU A 165 3.81 7.14 16.20
C LEU A 165 3.56 5.64 16.08
N CYS A 166 3.75 4.87 17.18
CA CYS A 166 3.41 3.46 17.28
C CYS A 166 3.34 3.02 18.75
N GLN A 167 2.28 2.30 19.11
CA GLN A 167 2.04 1.73 20.43
C GLN A 167 1.80 0.21 20.40
N PHE A 168 1.92 -0.42 19.24
CA PHE A 168 1.66 -1.85 19.05
C PHE A 168 0.32 -2.33 19.63
N SER A 169 -0.68 -1.44 19.64
CA SER A 169 -1.99 -1.65 20.26
C SER A 169 -3.09 -1.97 19.25
N SER A 170 -2.83 -1.81 17.95
CA SER A 170 -3.81 -1.92 16.89
C SER A 170 -3.23 -2.62 15.67
N SER A 171 -4.04 -3.48 15.03
CA SER A 171 -3.70 -4.07 13.73
C SER A 171 -3.50 -3.03 12.63
N TRP A 172 -4.08 -1.84 12.76
CA TRP A 172 -3.93 -0.74 11.81
C TRP A 172 -2.55 -0.10 11.88
N GLU A 173 -1.97 0.03 13.07
CA GLU A 173 -0.58 0.46 13.24
C GLU A 173 0.39 -0.53 12.58
N MET A 174 0.09 -1.83 12.69
CA MET A 174 0.95 -2.89 12.15
C MET A 174 1.02 -2.90 10.64
N LEU A 175 0.06 -2.28 9.93
CA LEU A 175 0.15 -2.12 8.47
C LEU A 175 1.36 -1.25 8.04
N PHE A 176 1.82 -0.36 8.92
CA PHE A 176 2.98 0.49 8.68
C PHE A 176 4.29 -0.09 9.24
N VAL A 177 4.24 -1.21 9.95
CA VAL A 177 5.43 -1.79 10.60
C VAL A 177 5.86 -3.05 9.87
N GLN A 178 7.12 -3.11 9.46
CA GLN A 178 7.71 -4.24 8.76
C GLN A 178 8.91 -4.79 9.53
N GLY A 179 8.96 -6.10 9.72
CA GLY A 179 10.15 -6.81 10.17
C GLY A 179 11.11 -7.03 9.00
N LYS A 180 12.38 -6.75 9.21
CA LYS A 180 13.46 -7.07 8.27
C LYS A 180 14.47 -7.99 8.93
N GLU A 181 14.60 -9.21 8.44
CA GLU A 181 15.52 -10.21 9.04
C GLU A 181 15.28 -10.38 10.56
N SER A 182 14.03 -10.15 10.98
CA SER A 182 13.53 -10.19 12.36
C SER A 182 12.08 -10.64 12.35
N GLU A 183 11.60 -11.11 13.48
CA GLU A 183 10.18 -11.39 13.71
C GLU A 183 9.60 -10.36 14.67
N LEU A 184 8.41 -9.87 14.39
CA LEU A 184 7.67 -8.95 15.24
C LEU A 184 6.36 -9.59 15.66
N GLN A 185 6.12 -9.64 16.95
CA GLN A 185 4.88 -10.14 17.54
C GLN A 185 4.30 -9.09 18.48
N ILE A 186 2.97 -8.98 18.54
CA ILE A 186 2.28 -8.20 19.55
C ILE A 186 2.00 -9.14 20.73
N VAL A 187 2.55 -8.81 21.88
CA VAL A 187 2.45 -9.63 23.09
C VAL A 187 2.08 -8.77 24.29
N PRO A 188 1.58 -9.37 25.40
CA PRO A 188 1.48 -8.65 26.67
C PRO A 188 2.84 -8.16 27.14
N PRO A 189 2.92 -7.03 27.87
CA PRO A 189 4.18 -6.54 28.37
C PRO A 189 4.82 -7.52 29.37
N PRO A 190 6.16 -7.66 29.40
CA PRO A 190 6.85 -8.47 30.38
C PRO A 190 6.63 -7.93 31.81
N LEU A 191 6.69 -8.81 32.82
CA LEU A 191 6.38 -8.48 34.22
C LEU A 191 7.15 -7.26 34.76
N GLY A 192 8.37 -7.03 34.26
CA GLY A 192 9.22 -5.90 34.66
C GLY A 192 8.91 -4.58 33.96
N TRP A 193 7.91 -4.51 33.07
CA TRP A 193 7.57 -3.27 32.34
C TRP A 193 7.08 -2.13 33.26
N GLY A 194 6.41 -2.50 34.35
CA GLY A 194 6.08 -1.56 35.45
C GLY A 194 4.89 -0.63 35.19
N ASN A 195 4.28 -0.62 34.00
CA ASN A 195 3.10 0.20 33.71
C ASN A 195 1.86 -0.68 33.46
N PRO A 196 0.92 -0.76 34.42
CA PRO A 196 -0.27 -1.62 34.32
C PRO A 196 -1.32 -1.14 33.28
N ARG A 197 -1.11 0.03 32.66
CA ARG A 197 -2.02 0.58 31.64
C ARG A 197 -1.64 0.18 30.21
N ILE A 198 -0.54 -0.53 30.03
CA ILE A 198 -0.09 -1.01 28.74
C ILE A 198 -0.60 -2.45 28.58
N ASP A 199 -1.47 -2.66 27.62
CA ASP A 199 -2.06 -3.97 27.35
C ASP A 199 -1.17 -4.82 26.42
N THR A 200 -0.47 -4.19 25.49
CA THR A 200 0.36 -4.85 24.47
C THR A 200 1.63 -4.07 24.19
N VAL A 201 2.68 -4.79 23.76
CA VAL A 201 3.96 -4.25 23.29
C VAL A 201 4.45 -5.02 22.07
N GLY A 202 5.33 -4.44 21.27
CA GLY A 202 5.99 -5.13 20.18
C GLY A 202 7.19 -5.93 20.67
N GLN A 203 7.13 -7.27 20.65
CA GLN A 203 8.28 -8.13 20.83
C GLN A 203 9.01 -8.29 19.50
N VAL A 204 10.26 -7.88 19.43
CA VAL A 204 11.11 -7.98 18.24
C VAL A 204 12.19 -9.03 18.50
N VAL A 205 12.20 -10.09 17.68
CA VAL A 205 13.23 -11.12 17.67
C VAL A 205 14.26 -10.75 16.61
N PHE A 206 15.50 -10.48 17.01
CA PHE A 206 16.60 -10.12 16.14
C PHE A 206 17.41 -11.36 15.81
N TYR A 207 17.40 -11.78 14.54
CA TYR A 207 18.20 -12.92 14.10
C TYR A 207 19.65 -12.54 13.84
N PRO A 208 20.62 -13.48 13.86
CA PRO A 208 22.02 -13.21 13.56
C PRO A 208 22.24 -12.95 12.07
N LYS A 209 21.75 -11.82 11.60
CA LYS A 209 21.83 -11.30 10.24
C LYS A 209 22.54 -9.93 10.24
N ARG A 210 22.69 -9.33 9.05
CA ARG A 210 23.47 -8.08 8.94
C ARG A 210 22.79 -6.90 9.64
N TYR A 211 21.48 -6.72 9.44
CA TYR A 211 20.71 -5.61 10.01
C TYR A 211 19.28 -6.03 10.35
N PRO A 212 19.10 -7.01 11.28
CA PRO A 212 17.78 -7.41 11.72
C PRO A 212 17.11 -6.29 12.51
N GLY A 213 15.81 -6.10 12.32
CA GLY A 213 15.07 -5.08 13.05
C GLY A 213 13.68 -4.82 12.48
N ILE A 214 13.05 -3.78 12.98
CA ILE A 214 11.75 -3.31 12.51
C ILE A 214 11.88 -1.94 11.87
N ARG A 215 10.97 -1.68 10.93
CA ARG A 215 10.86 -0.41 10.22
C ARG A 215 9.41 0.07 10.27
N ILE A 216 9.20 1.29 10.72
CA ILE A 216 7.94 1.99 10.63
C ILE A 216 7.99 2.80 9.33
N GLU A 217 7.18 2.40 8.37
CA GLU A 217 7.01 3.09 7.10
C GLU A 217 6.02 4.24 7.27
N GLU A 218 6.34 5.37 6.68
CA GLU A 218 5.45 6.52 6.64
C GLU A 218 4.83 6.85 8.01
N PRO A 219 5.62 7.06 9.09
CA PRO A 219 5.08 7.59 10.34
C PRO A 219 4.37 8.91 10.05
N TYR A 220 3.58 9.45 11.00
CA TYR A 220 3.04 10.79 10.77
C TYR A 220 4.19 11.74 10.42
N ALA A 221 4.12 12.36 9.23
CA ALA A 221 5.31 12.93 8.57
C ALA A 221 5.80 14.25 9.21
N ASP A 222 4.89 15.07 9.77
CA ASP A 222 5.22 16.40 10.28
C ASP A 222 5.49 16.36 11.79
N TRP A 223 6.78 16.46 12.13
CA TRP A 223 7.27 16.47 13.51
C TRP A 223 7.58 17.89 14.03
N ARG A 224 7.31 18.91 13.23
CA ARG A 224 7.51 20.31 13.67
C ARG A 224 6.61 20.65 14.87
N GLY A 225 7.11 21.49 15.76
CA GLY A 225 6.39 21.86 16.98
C GLY A 225 6.61 20.92 18.17
N PHE A 226 7.27 19.80 17.98
CA PHE A 226 7.72 18.92 19.05
C PHE A 226 9.22 19.15 19.34
N SER A 227 9.64 18.73 20.54
CA SER A 227 11.02 18.91 20.99
C SER A 227 11.79 17.62 21.12
N ARG A 228 11.09 16.47 21.27
CA ARG A 228 11.71 15.19 21.60
C ARG A 228 11.01 14.04 20.87
N PHE A 229 11.82 13.08 20.46
CA PHE A 229 11.40 11.73 20.09
C PHE A 229 11.63 10.80 21.29
N ARG A 230 10.66 9.96 21.59
CA ARG A 230 10.74 9.01 22.70
C ARG A 230 10.37 7.61 22.26
N VAL A 231 11.04 6.61 22.85
CA VAL A 231 10.70 5.19 22.76
C VAL A 231 11.06 4.48 24.07
N ASP A 232 10.23 3.54 24.49
CA ASP A 232 10.48 2.67 25.62
C ASP A 232 10.92 1.28 25.09
N VAL A 233 12.07 0.77 25.58
CA VAL A 233 12.64 -0.52 25.19
C VAL A 233 12.90 -1.34 26.44
N TYR A 234 12.43 -2.58 26.49
CA TYR A 234 12.67 -3.49 27.59
C TYR A 234 13.49 -4.70 27.15
N SER A 235 14.46 -5.07 27.96
CA SER A 235 15.31 -6.23 27.77
C SER A 235 15.20 -7.19 28.95
N GLU A 236 14.82 -8.44 28.69
CA GLU A 236 14.88 -9.53 29.70
C GLU A 236 16.28 -10.12 29.83
N LEU A 237 17.19 -9.72 28.95
CA LEU A 237 18.55 -10.26 28.95
C LEU A 237 19.37 -9.67 30.10
N PRO A 238 20.21 -10.48 30.74
CA PRO A 238 21.13 -10.00 31.79
C PRO A 238 22.31 -9.20 31.22
N THR A 239 22.48 -9.23 29.90
CA THR A 239 23.61 -8.59 29.21
C THR A 239 23.15 -7.36 28.43
N VAL A 240 24.03 -6.38 28.33
CA VAL A 240 23.82 -5.16 27.56
C VAL A 240 23.74 -5.48 26.07
N ARG A 241 22.84 -4.84 25.34
CA ARG A 241 22.69 -4.93 23.89
C ARG A 241 22.81 -3.55 23.25
N SER A 242 23.17 -3.52 21.99
CA SER A 242 23.16 -2.30 21.19
C SER A 242 22.01 -2.33 20.20
N LEU A 243 21.22 -1.26 20.17
CA LEU A 243 20.15 -1.02 19.23
C LEU A 243 20.45 0.27 18.47
N VAL A 244 20.29 0.27 17.17
CA VAL A 244 20.44 1.48 16.35
C VAL A 244 19.06 2.03 16.01
N ILE A 245 18.88 3.31 16.26
CA ILE A 245 17.70 4.06 15.81
C ILE A 245 18.13 4.89 14.60
N ARG A 246 17.42 4.68 13.49
CA ARG A 246 17.59 5.40 12.24
C ARG A 246 16.30 6.13 11.89
N ILE A 247 16.43 7.39 11.47
CA ILE A 247 15.30 8.21 11.00
C ILE A 247 15.70 8.85 9.68
N ASP A 248 14.81 8.73 8.69
CA ASP A 248 14.99 9.28 7.35
C ASP A 248 13.82 10.23 7.01
N ASP A 249 14.13 11.26 6.23
CA ASP A 249 13.12 12.11 5.59
C ASP A 249 12.88 11.73 4.12
N ALA A 250 11.96 12.43 3.46
CA ALA A 250 11.61 12.19 2.06
C ALA A 250 12.73 12.55 1.07
N HIS A 251 13.74 13.30 1.49
CA HIS A 251 14.86 13.74 0.67
C HIS A 251 16.10 12.84 0.79
N HIS A 252 16.00 11.80 1.62
CA HIS A 252 17.12 10.86 1.87
C HIS A 252 17.58 10.18 0.57
N ASN A 253 18.89 10.28 0.28
CA ASN A 253 19.55 9.79 -0.92
C ASN A 253 20.12 8.37 -0.81
N ASN A 254 19.85 7.64 0.29
CA ASN A 254 20.36 6.32 0.67
C ASN A 254 21.82 6.30 1.19
N GLU A 255 22.52 7.44 1.26
CA GLU A 255 23.84 7.50 1.87
C GLU A 255 23.75 7.45 3.40
N TYR A 256 24.82 6.90 4.03
CA TYR A 256 24.86 6.75 5.49
C TYR A 256 24.86 8.10 6.20
N GLU A 257 25.50 9.10 5.63
CA GLU A 257 25.67 10.44 6.19
C GLU A 257 24.48 11.38 5.92
N ASP A 258 23.49 10.93 5.13
CA ASP A 258 22.30 11.71 4.77
C ASP A 258 21.07 11.32 5.61
N ARG A 259 21.27 10.92 6.86
CA ARG A 259 20.20 10.47 7.77
C ARG A 259 20.62 10.55 9.23
N PHE A 260 19.64 10.45 10.13
CA PHE A 260 19.94 10.21 11.53
C PHE A 260 20.24 8.73 11.78
N ASN A 261 21.36 8.41 12.43
CA ASN A 261 21.70 7.09 12.95
C ASN A 261 22.34 7.24 14.32
N GLN A 262 21.75 6.61 15.32
CA GLN A 262 22.36 6.60 16.67
C GLN A 262 22.31 5.19 17.26
N ALA A 263 23.46 4.70 17.68
CA ALA A 263 23.55 3.47 18.47
C ALA A 263 23.23 3.77 19.93
N ILE A 264 22.30 3.02 20.50
CA ILE A 264 21.81 3.14 21.87
C ILE A 264 22.20 1.88 22.63
N THR A 265 22.69 2.08 23.85
CA THR A 265 22.97 0.98 24.78
C THR A 265 21.68 0.61 25.52
N ILE A 266 21.23 -0.63 25.36
CA ILE A 266 20.06 -1.18 26.06
C ILE A 266 20.54 -1.99 27.26
N LEU A 267 20.18 -1.52 28.44
CA LEU A 267 20.47 -2.17 29.72
C LEU A 267 19.39 -3.22 30.03
N PRO A 268 19.68 -4.20 30.91
CA PRO A 268 18.63 -5.10 31.43
C PRO A 268 17.47 -4.31 32.06
N GLY A 269 16.24 -4.74 31.80
CA GLY A 269 15.02 -4.06 32.26
C GLY A 269 14.54 -2.97 31.31
N LEU A 270 13.78 -2.01 31.84
CA LEU A 270 13.14 -0.95 31.07
C LEU A 270 14.09 0.23 30.82
N ASN A 271 14.22 0.62 29.57
CA ASN A 271 15.02 1.74 29.10
C ASN A 271 14.08 2.81 28.50
N HIS A 272 14.12 4.00 29.02
CA HIS A 272 13.43 5.17 28.46
C HIS A 272 14.41 5.95 27.60
N ILE A 273 14.25 5.86 26.29
CA ILE A 273 15.13 6.52 25.32
C ILE A 273 14.46 7.82 24.89
N VAL A 274 15.16 8.92 25.04
CA VAL A 274 14.67 10.26 24.66
C VAL A 274 15.74 10.93 23.83
N MET A 275 15.37 11.43 22.66
CA MET A 275 16.25 12.11 21.72
C MET A 275 15.72 13.49 21.41
N PRO A 276 16.53 14.56 21.54
CA PRO A 276 16.14 15.89 21.06
C PRO A 276 15.91 15.88 19.55
N LEU A 277 14.81 16.48 19.09
CA LEU A 277 14.57 16.60 17.64
C LEU A 277 15.60 17.49 16.93
N ASP A 278 16.25 18.39 17.64
CA ASP A 278 17.35 19.18 17.09
C ASP A 278 18.55 18.32 16.72
N ASP A 279 18.89 17.30 17.51
CA ASP A 279 19.97 16.35 17.21
C ASP A 279 19.60 15.51 15.98
N ILE A 280 18.34 15.11 15.86
CA ILE A 280 17.84 14.37 14.69
C ILE A 280 17.89 15.28 13.44
N ARG A 281 17.46 16.54 13.56
CA ARG A 281 17.46 17.50 12.47
C ARG A 281 18.87 17.78 11.93
N GLN A 282 19.86 17.92 12.82
CA GLN A 282 21.22 18.29 12.47
C GLN A 282 22.11 17.11 12.08
N ALA A 283 21.60 15.87 12.12
CA ALA A 283 22.39 14.68 11.89
C ALA A 283 22.94 14.51 10.45
N PRO A 284 22.19 14.84 9.39
CA PRO A 284 22.72 14.74 8.03
C PRO A 284 23.91 15.68 7.79
N VAL A 285 24.90 15.21 7.05
CA VAL A 285 26.05 16.04 6.66
C VAL A 285 25.67 16.93 5.47
N GLY A 286 25.88 18.23 5.62
CA GLY A 286 25.68 19.20 4.54
C GLY A 286 24.24 19.68 4.32
N ARG A 287 23.27 19.15 5.09
CA ARG A 287 21.87 19.61 5.11
C ARG A 287 21.24 19.39 6.47
N GLU A 288 20.08 19.93 6.71
CA GLU A 288 19.22 19.53 7.82
C GLU A 288 18.21 18.48 7.36
N LEU A 289 17.84 17.54 8.25
CA LEU A 289 16.75 16.62 8.04
C LEU A 289 15.43 17.37 8.10
N ASP A 290 14.56 17.17 7.10
CA ASP A 290 13.28 17.84 7.01
C ASP A 290 12.25 17.23 7.96
N LEU A 291 12.07 17.85 9.12
CA LEU A 291 11.09 17.42 10.12
C LEU A 291 9.63 17.55 9.66
N SER A 292 9.36 18.20 8.53
CA SER A 292 8.01 18.26 7.95
C SER A 292 7.69 17.06 7.04
N ALA A 293 8.70 16.23 6.74
CA ALA A 293 8.61 15.18 5.74
C ALA A 293 9.30 13.89 6.18
N ILE A 294 9.19 13.49 7.43
CA ILE A 294 9.75 12.23 7.95
C ILE A 294 9.12 11.05 7.20
N ARG A 295 9.97 10.12 6.75
CA ARG A 295 9.54 9.00 5.93
C ARG A 295 9.64 7.65 6.62
N THR A 296 10.69 7.42 7.41
CA THR A 296 10.87 6.16 8.12
C THR A 296 11.49 6.32 9.49
N VAL A 297 11.13 5.40 10.38
CA VAL A 297 11.83 5.17 11.65
C VAL A 297 12.20 3.69 11.70
N MET A 298 13.47 3.38 11.95
CA MET A 298 13.95 2.01 12.03
C MET A 298 14.64 1.74 13.37
N PHE A 299 14.44 0.54 13.88
CA PHE A 299 15.11 -0.01 15.05
C PHE A 299 15.80 -1.29 14.62
N PHE A 300 17.14 -1.35 14.65
CA PHE A 300 17.84 -2.53 14.19
C PHE A 300 19.12 -2.81 15.00
N ALA A 301 19.56 -4.06 15.01
CA ALA A 301 20.84 -4.47 15.53
C ALA A 301 21.87 -4.61 14.41
N ALA A 302 23.12 -4.19 14.64
CA ALA A 302 24.18 -4.31 13.66
C ALA A 302 24.92 -5.63 13.85
N SER A 303 24.65 -6.62 12.98
CA SER A 303 25.31 -7.94 12.94
C SER A 303 25.40 -8.61 14.33
N PRO A 304 24.27 -8.85 15.01
CA PRO A 304 24.29 -9.50 16.30
C PRO A 304 24.89 -10.91 16.18
N PRO A 305 25.74 -11.34 17.13
CA PRO A 305 26.38 -12.65 17.07
C PRO A 305 25.43 -13.81 17.34
N GLU A 306 24.32 -13.56 18.01
CA GLU A 306 23.30 -14.53 18.38
C GLU A 306 21.91 -13.90 18.30
N GLU A 307 20.89 -14.76 18.26
CA GLU A 307 19.50 -14.35 18.35
C GLU A 307 19.18 -13.75 19.73
N PHE A 308 18.41 -12.66 19.75
CA PHE A 308 17.92 -12.07 20.99
C PHE A 308 16.60 -11.34 20.76
N SER A 309 15.86 -11.08 21.83
CA SER A 309 14.59 -10.35 21.79
C SER A 309 14.65 -9.08 22.62
N LEU A 310 13.96 -8.04 22.12
CA LEU A 310 13.64 -6.83 22.87
C LEU A 310 12.15 -6.56 22.74
N TYR A 311 11.60 -5.86 23.72
CA TYR A 311 10.23 -5.38 23.68
C TYR A 311 10.27 -3.85 23.49
N VAL A 312 9.45 -3.36 22.59
CA VAL A 312 9.42 -1.94 22.17
C VAL A 312 8.00 -1.41 22.29
N ASP A 313 7.85 -0.21 22.81
CA ASP A 313 6.55 0.47 22.88
C ASP A 313 6.72 1.99 23.03
N ASN A 314 5.57 2.68 23.05
CA ASN A 314 5.49 4.10 23.40
C ASN A 314 6.37 4.98 22.51
N ILE A 315 6.40 4.66 21.19
CA ILE A 315 7.08 5.46 20.19
C ILE A 315 6.25 6.71 19.93
N ARG A 316 6.73 7.88 20.34
CA ARG A 316 5.97 9.14 20.26
C ARG A 316 6.85 10.39 20.19
N LEU A 317 6.20 11.51 19.91
CA LEU A 317 6.78 12.85 20.02
C LEU A 317 6.30 13.56 21.30
N GLU A 318 7.17 14.40 21.85
CA GLU A 318 6.90 15.24 23.03
C GLU A 318 7.31 16.69 22.79
#